data_c6edd35b3af03ecbbf53d5cf700847fc
#
_entry.id   c6edd35b3af03ecbbf53d5cf700847fc
#
_cell.length_a   1.000
_cell.length_b   1.000
_cell.length_c   1.000
_cell.angle_alpha   90.00
_cell.angle_beta   90.00
_cell.angle_gamma   90.00
#
_symmetry.space_group_name_H-M   'P 1'
#
loop_
_entity.id
_entity.type
_entity.pdbx_description
1 polymer ?
#
loop_
_entity_poly.entity_id
_entity_poly.type
_entity_poly.pdbx_seq_one_letter_code
_entity_poly.pdbx_strand_id
1 'polypeptide(L)'
;MVAAAVAAVFCVTVVARAIGYDDFTVDPNDGINAGEMLATNLGLALLIPVAALLARTVYGVKPRRLSSVRPGLRWTWLIACAAMATAVWALLFALVLAGVLAQGNARLGAAVVGFLLVVVLTTPLQAAGEEYIFRGLLMQAFGTARLPTWCCCLATGALFATAHLQFQPALFLDRLLLGVVFAWLVVWTGGLEASIAVHAVKNVSVLVPAALLGNVEDAIDPGSVTWVPFVVDVVLLSIAVPWIAYRWHRRERQIGPAGPSYPTTPG
;
A
#
# COMPACT_ATOMS: atom_id res chain seq x y z
N MET A 1 4.70 8.85 12.67
CA MET A 1 4.07 7.73 11.94
C MET A 1 4.15 6.44 12.73
N VAL A 2 5.35 5.92 12.99
CA VAL A 2 5.52 4.69 13.78
C VAL A 2 4.76 4.77 15.12
N ALA A 3 4.87 5.89 15.84
CA ALA A 3 4.14 6.10 17.09
C ALA A 3 2.60 6.05 16.92
N ALA A 4 2.07 6.56 15.80
CA ALA A 4 0.62 6.50 15.54
C ALA A 4 0.17 5.09 15.16
N ALA A 5 0.97 4.36 14.38
CA ALA A 5 0.70 2.96 14.07
C ALA A 5 0.80 2.08 15.33
N VAL A 6 1.84 2.27 16.13
CA VAL A 6 2.00 1.58 17.42
C VAL A 6 0.85 1.91 18.37
N ALA A 7 0.43 3.18 18.46
CA ALA A 7 -0.71 3.57 19.29
C ALA A 7 -2.02 2.95 18.78
N ALA A 8 -2.22 2.87 17.46
CA ALA A 8 -3.40 2.26 16.87
C ALA A 8 -3.42 0.73 17.10
N VAL A 9 -2.28 0.05 16.91
CA VAL A 9 -2.13 -1.39 17.25
C VAL A 9 -2.40 -1.59 18.74
N PHE A 10 -1.81 -0.78 19.60
CA PHE A 10 -2.05 -0.84 21.05
C PHE A 10 -3.52 -0.64 21.41
N CYS A 11 -4.20 0.37 20.83
CA CYS A 11 -5.62 0.60 21.08
C CYS A 11 -6.48 -0.58 20.61
N VAL A 12 -6.23 -1.13 19.43
CA VAL A 12 -6.96 -2.30 18.91
C VAL A 12 -6.74 -3.51 19.81
N THR A 13 -5.51 -3.76 20.27
CA THR A 13 -5.16 -4.84 21.18
C THR A 13 -5.88 -4.69 22.54
N VAL A 14 -5.88 -3.46 23.09
CA VAL A 14 -6.58 -3.17 24.35
C VAL A 14 -8.10 -3.40 24.22
N VAL A 15 -8.70 -2.92 23.11
CA VAL A 15 -10.13 -3.12 22.86
C VAL A 15 -10.46 -4.60 22.67
N ALA A 16 -9.65 -5.34 21.91
CA ALA A 16 -9.85 -6.77 21.69
C ALA A 16 -9.82 -7.56 23.01
N ARG A 17 -8.83 -7.28 23.87
CA ARG A 17 -8.76 -7.88 25.21
C ARG A 17 -9.97 -7.49 26.08
N ALA A 18 -10.42 -6.24 26.01
CA ALA A 18 -11.57 -5.77 26.79
C ALA A 18 -12.88 -6.46 26.39
N ILE A 19 -13.01 -6.95 25.14
CA ILE A 19 -14.17 -7.72 24.67
C ILE A 19 -13.95 -9.24 24.76
N GLY A 20 -12.88 -9.70 25.44
CA GLY A 20 -12.63 -11.12 25.70
C GLY A 20 -12.04 -11.89 24.49
N TYR A 21 -11.40 -11.20 23.58
CA TYR A 21 -10.69 -11.81 22.44
C TYR A 21 -9.23 -12.05 22.85
N ASP A 22 -8.93 -13.26 23.34
CA ASP A 22 -7.61 -13.61 23.89
C ASP A 22 -6.55 -13.95 22.82
N ASP A 23 -6.95 -14.15 21.55
CA ASP A 23 -6.03 -14.44 20.43
C ASP A 23 -5.14 -13.24 20.00
N PHE A 24 -5.24 -12.11 20.71
CA PHE A 24 -4.32 -10.96 20.57
C PHE A 24 -3.12 -11.03 21.52
N THR A 25 -2.77 -12.18 22.03
CA THR A 25 -1.49 -12.35 22.72
C THR A 25 -0.39 -12.30 21.65
N VAL A 26 0.41 -11.23 21.67
CA VAL A 26 1.68 -11.18 20.96
C VAL A 26 2.59 -12.20 21.63
N ASP A 27 2.57 -13.44 21.16
CA ASP A 27 3.58 -14.43 21.49
C ASP A 27 4.67 -14.34 20.43
N PRO A 28 5.88 -13.89 20.77
CA PRO A 28 6.99 -13.80 19.79
C PRO A 28 7.34 -15.14 19.16
N ASN A 29 6.83 -16.26 19.70
CA ASN A 29 7.13 -17.60 19.23
C ASN A 29 6.04 -18.20 18.32
N ASP A 30 4.85 -17.58 18.24
CA ASP A 30 3.71 -18.14 17.48
C ASP A 30 3.59 -17.63 16.05
N GLY A 31 4.44 -16.68 15.63
CA GLY A 31 4.31 -15.98 14.35
C GLY A 31 3.12 -15.02 14.34
N ILE A 32 2.93 -14.32 13.21
CA ILE A 32 1.87 -13.31 13.08
C ILE A 32 0.52 -13.99 12.83
N ASN A 33 -0.40 -13.85 13.77
CA ASN A 33 -1.76 -14.40 13.68
C ASN A 33 -2.75 -13.44 12.99
N ALA A 34 -3.97 -13.93 12.70
CA ALA A 34 -5.02 -13.15 12.03
C ALA A 34 -5.42 -11.88 12.79
N GLY A 35 -5.41 -11.93 14.12
CA GLY A 35 -5.74 -10.80 15.00
C GLY A 35 -4.69 -9.70 14.92
N GLU A 36 -3.42 -10.04 14.97
CA GLU A 36 -2.29 -9.10 14.84
C GLU A 36 -2.25 -8.47 13.47
N MET A 37 -2.48 -9.26 12.41
CA MET A 37 -2.58 -8.74 11.04
C MET A 37 -3.76 -7.77 10.91
N LEU A 38 -4.93 -8.11 11.48
CA LEU A 38 -6.10 -7.24 11.50
C LEU A 38 -5.79 -5.92 12.23
N ALA A 39 -5.19 -5.99 13.41
CA ALA A 39 -4.81 -4.83 14.20
C ALA A 39 -3.84 -3.92 13.46
N THR A 40 -2.81 -4.50 12.85
CA THR A 40 -1.80 -3.78 12.06
C THR A 40 -2.45 -3.10 10.86
N ASN A 41 -3.23 -3.83 10.08
CA ASN A 41 -3.87 -3.29 8.88
C ASN A 41 -4.88 -2.18 9.22
N LEU A 42 -5.72 -2.35 10.23
CA LEU A 42 -6.66 -1.32 10.67
C LEU A 42 -5.94 -0.12 11.31
N GLY A 43 -4.86 -0.37 12.07
CA GLY A 43 -4.02 0.68 12.63
C GLY A 43 -3.41 1.57 11.53
N LEU A 44 -2.90 0.98 10.47
CA LEU A 44 -2.39 1.72 9.31
C LEU A 44 -3.52 2.37 8.49
N ALA A 45 -4.69 1.75 8.38
CA ALA A 45 -5.86 2.35 7.74
C ALA A 45 -6.33 3.65 8.44
N LEU A 46 -6.12 3.80 9.76
CA LEU A 46 -6.39 5.06 10.47
C LEU A 46 -5.56 6.24 9.97
N LEU A 47 -4.49 6.01 9.23
CA LEU A 47 -3.74 7.06 8.56
C LEU A 47 -4.60 7.83 7.53
N ILE A 48 -5.66 7.22 6.98
CA ILE A 48 -6.61 7.91 6.07
C ILE A 48 -7.29 9.09 6.76
N PRO A 49 -8.05 8.90 7.86
CA PRO A 49 -8.66 10.01 8.57
C PRO A 49 -7.63 10.97 9.18
N VAL A 50 -6.46 10.49 9.60
CA VAL A 50 -5.37 11.37 10.08
C VAL A 50 -4.88 12.28 8.97
N ALA A 51 -4.58 11.75 7.78
CA ALA A 51 -4.19 12.56 6.62
C ALA A 51 -5.29 13.58 6.25
N ALA A 52 -6.56 13.16 6.26
CA ALA A 52 -7.70 14.01 6.00
C ALA A 52 -7.84 15.15 7.02
N LEU A 53 -7.65 14.86 8.30
CA LEU A 53 -7.69 15.84 9.39
C LEU A 53 -6.55 16.85 9.25
N LEU A 54 -5.30 16.39 9.05
CA LEU A 54 -4.13 17.25 8.86
C LEU A 54 -4.29 18.13 7.61
N ALA A 55 -4.75 17.57 6.49
CA ALA A 55 -5.02 18.36 5.29
C ALA A 55 -6.01 19.50 5.56
N ARG A 56 -7.06 19.23 6.32
CA ARG A 56 -8.08 20.21 6.64
C ARG A 56 -7.60 21.26 7.65
N THR A 57 -6.94 20.83 8.74
CA THR A 57 -6.61 21.73 9.86
C THR A 57 -5.32 22.51 9.64
N VAL A 58 -4.30 21.89 9.02
CA VAL A 58 -2.99 22.53 8.81
C VAL A 58 -2.93 23.24 7.47
N TYR A 59 -3.47 22.63 6.40
CA TYR A 59 -3.35 23.15 5.04
C TYR A 59 -4.63 23.81 4.51
N GLY A 60 -5.75 23.74 5.25
CA GLY A 60 -7.05 24.27 4.77
C GLY A 60 -7.61 23.54 3.54
N VAL A 61 -7.05 22.40 3.17
CA VAL A 61 -7.41 21.62 1.97
C VAL A 61 -8.57 20.68 2.30
N LYS A 62 -9.58 20.65 1.42
CA LYS A 62 -10.69 19.69 1.57
C LYS A 62 -10.16 18.26 1.43
N PRO A 63 -10.47 17.33 2.36
CA PRO A 63 -9.93 15.96 2.37
C PRO A 63 -10.08 15.19 1.04
N ARG A 64 -11.17 15.40 0.32
CA ARG A 64 -11.42 14.78 -0.98
C ARG A 64 -10.36 15.13 -2.05
N ARG A 65 -9.64 16.23 -1.89
CA ARG A 65 -8.56 16.65 -2.81
C ARG A 65 -7.25 15.90 -2.57
N LEU A 66 -7.09 15.20 -1.42
CA LEU A 66 -5.96 14.31 -1.21
C LEU A 66 -6.02 13.10 -2.14
N SER A 67 -7.22 12.62 -2.46
CA SER A 67 -7.39 11.40 -3.25
C SER A 67 -7.03 11.58 -4.72
N SER A 68 -7.41 12.73 -5.31
CA SER A 68 -7.25 12.96 -6.74
C SER A 68 -7.43 14.44 -7.11
N VAL A 69 -6.87 14.84 -8.25
CA VAL A 69 -7.13 16.14 -8.90
C VAL A 69 -8.63 16.34 -9.22
N ARG A 70 -9.39 15.26 -9.40
CA ARG A 70 -10.86 15.23 -9.38
C ARG A 70 -11.31 14.82 -7.98
N PRO A 71 -11.93 15.69 -7.17
CA PRO A 71 -12.16 15.44 -5.76
C PRO A 71 -12.83 14.10 -5.44
N GLY A 72 -12.15 13.26 -4.66
CA GLY A 72 -12.55 11.90 -4.27
C GLY A 72 -11.85 10.82 -5.09
N LEU A 73 -12.01 9.55 -4.65
CA LEU A 73 -11.48 8.40 -5.35
C LEU A 73 -12.30 8.09 -6.62
N ARG A 74 -11.60 7.86 -7.71
CA ARG A 74 -12.19 7.43 -8.98
C ARG A 74 -12.30 5.91 -8.99
N TRP A 75 -13.33 5.38 -8.35
CA TRP A 75 -13.52 3.94 -8.09
C TRP A 75 -13.37 3.05 -9.33
N THR A 76 -13.95 3.47 -10.46
CA THR A 76 -13.80 2.72 -11.73
C THR A 76 -12.36 2.64 -12.19
N TRP A 77 -11.55 3.69 -11.92
CA TRP A 77 -10.15 3.71 -12.25
C TRP A 77 -9.33 2.86 -11.26
N LEU A 78 -9.62 2.94 -9.98
CA LEU A 78 -9.00 2.09 -8.95
C LEU A 78 -9.22 0.62 -9.27
N ILE A 79 -10.45 0.20 -9.56
CA ILE A 79 -10.78 -1.19 -9.91
C ILE A 79 -10.05 -1.61 -11.19
N ALA A 80 -9.98 -0.75 -12.20
CA ALA A 80 -9.24 -1.04 -13.42
C ALA A 80 -7.74 -1.21 -13.17
N CYS A 81 -7.13 -0.36 -12.32
CA CYS A 81 -5.73 -0.51 -11.92
C CYS A 81 -5.50 -1.78 -11.10
N ALA A 82 -6.41 -2.12 -10.19
CA ALA A 82 -6.33 -3.35 -9.41
C ALA A 82 -6.42 -4.59 -10.32
N ALA A 83 -7.32 -4.60 -11.30
CA ALA A 83 -7.42 -5.68 -12.27
C ALA A 83 -6.15 -5.82 -13.12
N MET A 84 -5.56 -4.70 -13.57
CA MET A 84 -4.30 -4.72 -14.31
C MET A 84 -3.13 -5.22 -13.44
N ALA A 85 -3.01 -4.72 -12.22
CA ALA A 85 -2.01 -5.20 -11.27
C ALA A 85 -2.20 -6.70 -10.99
N THR A 86 -3.41 -7.14 -10.68
CA THR A 86 -3.72 -8.57 -10.45
C THR A 86 -3.33 -9.41 -11.65
N ALA A 87 -3.60 -8.97 -12.88
CA ALA A 87 -3.22 -9.72 -14.08
C ALA A 87 -1.70 -9.87 -14.22
N VAL A 88 -0.91 -8.84 -13.85
CA VAL A 88 0.56 -8.90 -13.88
C VAL A 88 1.09 -9.83 -12.79
N TRP A 89 0.55 -9.76 -11.58
CA TRP A 89 1.00 -10.62 -10.46
C TRP A 89 0.45 -12.05 -10.52
N ALA A 90 -0.65 -12.29 -11.27
CA ALA A 90 -1.34 -13.58 -11.32
C ALA A 90 -0.44 -14.74 -11.76
N LEU A 91 0.44 -14.51 -12.74
CA LEU A 91 1.37 -15.58 -13.18
C LEU A 91 2.35 -15.97 -12.07
N LEU A 92 2.97 -14.98 -11.44
CA LEU A 92 3.88 -15.25 -10.32
C LEU A 92 3.13 -15.94 -9.18
N PHE A 93 1.96 -15.42 -8.83
CA PHE A 93 1.11 -16.02 -7.79
C PHE A 93 0.74 -17.47 -8.11
N ALA A 94 0.33 -17.76 -9.35
CA ALA A 94 0.00 -19.11 -9.80
C ALA A 94 1.21 -20.06 -9.75
N LEU A 95 2.40 -19.59 -10.14
CA LEU A 95 3.64 -20.40 -10.07
C LEU A 95 4.02 -20.70 -8.62
N VAL A 96 3.96 -19.72 -7.73
CA VAL A 96 4.24 -19.90 -6.30
C VAL A 96 3.21 -20.87 -5.69
N LEU A 97 1.92 -20.65 -5.94
CA LEU A 97 0.85 -21.52 -5.44
C LEU A 97 0.99 -22.96 -5.97
N ALA A 98 1.29 -23.14 -7.25
CA ALA A 98 1.56 -24.47 -7.81
C ALA A 98 2.73 -25.16 -7.14
N GLY A 99 3.82 -24.44 -6.85
CA GLY A 99 4.96 -24.95 -6.09
C GLY A 99 4.57 -25.37 -4.67
N VAL A 100 3.78 -24.56 -3.97
CA VAL A 100 3.27 -24.88 -2.61
C VAL A 100 2.43 -26.16 -2.62
N LEU A 101 1.51 -26.27 -3.58
CA LEU A 101 0.64 -27.45 -3.70
C LEU A 101 1.41 -28.71 -4.11
N ALA A 102 2.37 -28.59 -5.03
CA ALA A 102 3.18 -29.72 -5.49
C ALA A 102 4.06 -30.32 -4.37
N GLN A 103 4.51 -29.49 -3.43
CA GLN A 103 5.29 -29.95 -2.28
C GLN A 103 4.43 -30.57 -1.17
N GLY A 104 3.10 -30.50 -1.27
CA GLY A 104 2.20 -31.00 -0.23
C GLY A 104 2.28 -30.24 1.11
N ASN A 105 2.93 -29.07 1.11
CA ASN A 105 3.21 -28.29 2.32
C ASN A 105 2.12 -27.22 2.60
N ALA A 106 1.05 -27.19 1.81
CA ALA A 106 -0.02 -26.24 2.00
C ALA A 106 -0.74 -26.45 3.34
N ARG A 107 -0.71 -25.44 4.20
CA ARG A 107 -1.48 -25.44 5.45
C ARG A 107 -2.88 -24.93 5.15
N LEU A 108 -3.87 -25.80 5.25
CA LEU A 108 -5.28 -25.46 5.06
C LEU A 108 -6.04 -25.81 6.34
N GLY A 109 -6.23 -24.82 7.19
CA GLY A 109 -7.00 -24.93 8.43
C GLY A 109 -7.83 -23.66 8.67
N ALA A 110 -8.75 -23.71 9.65
CA ALA A 110 -9.63 -22.57 9.95
C ALA A 110 -8.83 -21.27 10.25
N ALA A 111 -7.71 -21.39 10.97
CA ALA A 111 -6.85 -20.26 11.28
C ALA A 111 -6.26 -19.60 10.03
N VAL A 112 -5.77 -20.41 9.08
CA VAL A 112 -5.23 -19.89 7.80
C VAL A 112 -6.32 -19.25 6.96
N VAL A 113 -7.51 -19.84 6.90
CA VAL A 113 -8.67 -19.24 6.21
C VAL A 113 -9.03 -17.89 6.83
N GLY A 114 -9.07 -17.81 8.16
CA GLY A 114 -9.29 -16.56 8.89
C GLY A 114 -8.24 -15.51 8.55
N PHE A 115 -6.96 -15.89 8.55
CA PHE A 115 -5.85 -15.01 8.17
C PHE A 115 -5.98 -14.52 6.72
N LEU A 116 -6.28 -15.41 5.77
CA LEU A 116 -6.48 -15.05 4.36
C LEU A 116 -7.63 -14.06 4.16
N LEU A 117 -8.74 -14.24 4.90
CA LEU A 117 -9.86 -13.29 4.88
C LEU A 117 -9.42 -11.92 5.39
N VAL A 118 -8.69 -11.87 6.50
CA VAL A 118 -8.13 -10.62 7.04
C VAL A 118 -7.23 -9.95 6.00
N VAL A 119 -6.28 -10.68 5.42
CA VAL A 119 -5.37 -10.14 4.39
C VAL A 119 -6.14 -9.56 3.22
N VAL A 120 -7.03 -10.32 2.61
CA VAL A 120 -7.74 -9.87 1.40
C VAL A 120 -8.65 -8.66 1.66
N LEU A 121 -9.30 -8.62 2.83
CA LEU A 121 -10.26 -7.56 3.15
C LEU A 121 -9.60 -6.29 3.71
N THR A 122 -8.50 -6.41 4.45
CA THR A 122 -7.95 -5.27 5.20
C THR A 122 -6.61 -4.75 4.68
N THR A 123 -5.80 -5.56 3.97
CA THR A 123 -4.56 -5.08 3.36
C THR A 123 -4.78 -3.96 2.32
N PRO A 124 -5.86 -3.94 1.52
CA PRO A 124 -6.15 -2.79 0.67
C PRO A 124 -6.40 -1.49 1.43
N LEU A 125 -6.97 -1.56 2.63
CA LEU A 125 -7.18 -0.39 3.51
C LEU A 125 -5.85 0.08 4.13
N GLN A 126 -5.01 -0.85 4.54
CA GLN A 126 -3.65 -0.59 5.00
C GLN A 126 -2.83 0.14 3.92
N ALA A 127 -2.79 -0.42 2.71
CA ALA A 127 -2.10 0.19 1.57
C ALA A 127 -2.64 1.60 1.28
N ALA A 128 -3.96 1.78 1.28
CA ALA A 128 -4.57 3.10 1.13
C ALA A 128 -4.11 4.07 2.23
N GLY A 129 -4.06 3.64 3.49
CA GLY A 129 -3.60 4.47 4.61
C GLY A 129 -2.19 5.02 4.38
N GLU A 130 -1.27 4.17 3.96
CA GLU A 130 0.09 4.58 3.63
C GLU A 130 0.13 5.52 2.42
N GLU A 131 -0.62 5.23 1.35
CA GLU A 131 -0.67 6.12 0.18
C GLU A 131 -1.24 7.50 0.53
N TYR A 132 -2.27 7.59 1.38
CA TYR A 132 -2.81 8.87 1.83
C TYR A 132 -1.81 9.72 2.59
N ILE A 133 -0.95 9.11 3.43
CA ILE A 133 0.10 9.85 4.15
C ILE A 133 1.23 10.24 3.20
N PHE A 134 1.82 9.28 2.50
CA PHE A 134 3.05 9.53 1.73
C PHE A 134 2.78 10.33 0.46
N ARG A 135 1.76 9.97 -0.32
CA ARG A 135 1.49 10.57 -1.63
C ARG A 135 0.36 11.59 -1.58
N GLY A 136 -0.63 11.36 -0.71
CA GLY A 136 -1.71 12.32 -0.49
C GLY A 136 -1.27 13.55 0.29
N LEU A 137 -0.54 13.40 1.40
CA LEU A 137 -0.19 14.51 2.29
C LEU A 137 1.26 14.97 2.12
N LEU A 138 2.25 14.10 2.37
CA LEU A 138 3.66 14.50 2.40
C LEU A 138 4.18 14.97 1.04
N MET A 139 3.82 14.27 -0.03
CA MET A 139 4.23 14.66 -1.38
C MET A 139 3.67 16.03 -1.78
N GLN A 140 2.41 16.34 -1.41
CA GLN A 140 1.82 17.66 -1.65
C GLN A 140 2.52 18.72 -0.78
N ALA A 141 2.87 18.40 0.48
CA ALA A 141 3.64 19.30 1.34
C ALA A 141 5.00 19.63 0.74
N PHE A 142 5.73 18.67 0.20
CA PHE A 142 7.00 18.93 -0.52
C PHE A 142 6.78 19.76 -1.79
N GLY A 143 5.68 19.55 -2.50
CA GLY A 143 5.33 20.36 -3.66
C GLY A 143 5.15 21.85 -3.32
N THR A 144 4.72 22.20 -2.10
CA THR A 144 4.63 23.60 -1.66
C THR A 144 6.00 24.26 -1.49
N ALA A 145 7.05 23.51 -1.26
CA ALA A 145 8.44 23.99 -1.18
C ALA A 145 9.07 24.28 -2.55
N ARG A 146 8.28 24.22 -3.65
CA ARG A 146 8.72 24.47 -5.04
C ARG A 146 9.85 23.54 -5.50
N LEU A 147 9.99 22.35 -4.89
CA LEU A 147 10.93 21.34 -5.32
C LEU A 147 10.51 20.75 -6.67
N PRO A 148 11.46 20.37 -7.53
CA PRO A 148 11.17 19.61 -8.74
C PRO A 148 10.41 18.32 -8.41
N THR A 149 9.48 17.92 -9.26
CA THR A 149 8.61 16.74 -9.03
C THR A 149 9.41 15.47 -8.71
N TRP A 150 10.53 15.24 -9.39
CA TRP A 150 11.39 14.09 -9.13
C TRP A 150 12.01 14.10 -7.72
N CYS A 151 12.34 15.30 -7.19
CA CYS A 151 12.81 15.45 -5.81
C CYS A 151 11.70 15.07 -4.82
N CYS A 152 10.47 15.50 -5.07
CA CYS A 152 9.33 15.14 -4.22
C CYS A 152 9.08 13.63 -4.23
N CYS A 153 9.17 12.98 -5.41
CA CYS A 153 9.02 11.54 -5.55
C CYS A 153 10.13 10.79 -4.79
N LEU A 154 11.39 11.23 -4.95
CA LEU A 154 12.52 10.61 -4.27
C LEU A 154 12.44 10.81 -2.74
N ALA A 155 12.12 12.03 -2.28
CA ALA A 155 12.00 12.33 -0.85
C ALA A 155 10.89 11.50 -0.18
N THR A 156 9.71 11.42 -0.81
CA THR A 156 8.61 10.58 -0.28
C THR A 156 8.93 9.10 -0.35
N GLY A 157 9.63 8.63 -1.40
CA GLY A 157 10.13 7.27 -1.51
C GLY A 157 11.13 6.92 -0.42
N ALA A 158 12.09 7.81 -0.15
CA ALA A 158 13.08 7.62 0.92
C ALA A 158 12.43 7.60 2.31
N LEU A 159 11.46 8.49 2.57
CA LEU A 159 10.69 8.46 3.82
C LEU A 159 9.86 7.19 3.95
N PHE A 160 9.28 6.70 2.86
CA PHE A 160 8.54 5.44 2.84
C PHE A 160 9.45 4.26 3.20
N ALA A 161 10.63 4.17 2.56
CA ALA A 161 11.62 3.14 2.87
C ALA A 161 12.10 3.20 4.32
N THR A 162 12.42 4.40 4.82
CA THR A 162 12.87 4.62 6.19
C THR A 162 11.79 4.26 7.23
N ALA A 163 10.52 4.51 6.90
CA ALA A 163 9.40 4.22 7.81
C ALA A 163 9.19 2.70 8.05
N HIS A 164 9.72 1.85 7.20
CA HIS A 164 9.70 0.39 7.38
C HIS A 164 10.76 -0.10 8.38
N LEU A 165 11.75 0.74 8.74
CA LEU A 165 12.83 0.42 9.69
C LEU A 165 13.69 -0.80 9.29
N GLN A 166 13.65 -1.18 8.01
CA GLN A 166 14.41 -2.29 7.43
C GLN A 166 15.57 -1.71 6.61
N PHE A 167 16.78 -1.72 7.18
CA PHE A 167 17.96 -1.05 6.58
C PHE A 167 18.91 -2.01 5.85
N GLN A 168 18.56 -3.31 5.74
CA GLN A 168 19.30 -4.22 4.86
C GLN A 168 19.17 -3.72 3.41
N PRO A 169 20.28 -3.64 2.66
CA PRO A 169 20.31 -2.96 1.36
C PRO A 169 19.24 -3.42 0.38
N ALA A 170 18.98 -4.72 0.29
CA ALA A 170 17.99 -5.26 -0.64
C ALA A 170 16.56 -4.82 -0.27
N LEU A 171 16.18 -4.88 1.02
CA LEU A 171 14.86 -4.47 1.49
C LEU A 171 14.69 -2.96 1.42
N PHE A 172 15.71 -2.19 1.84
CA PHE A 172 15.63 -0.74 1.77
C PHE A 172 15.46 -0.25 0.33
N LEU A 173 16.23 -0.81 -0.61
CA LEU A 173 16.13 -0.45 -2.03
C LEU A 173 14.81 -0.91 -2.65
N ASP A 174 14.25 -2.04 -2.23
CA ASP A 174 12.92 -2.49 -2.62
C ASP A 174 11.85 -1.47 -2.18
N ARG A 175 11.85 -1.07 -0.90
CA ARG A 175 10.91 -0.07 -0.38
C ARG A 175 11.10 1.30 -1.03
N LEU A 176 12.36 1.69 -1.30
CA LEU A 176 12.66 2.93 -2.01
C LEU A 176 12.12 2.89 -3.45
N LEU A 177 12.36 1.80 -4.18
CA LEU A 177 11.83 1.58 -5.53
C LEU A 177 10.30 1.73 -5.54
N LEU A 178 9.60 0.96 -4.69
CA LEU A 178 8.15 1.02 -4.55
C LEU A 178 7.70 2.46 -4.21
N GLY A 179 8.39 3.07 -3.26
CA GLY A 179 8.12 4.44 -2.82
C GLY A 179 8.15 5.46 -3.94
N VAL A 180 9.19 5.41 -4.76
CA VAL A 180 9.38 6.32 -5.91
C VAL A 180 8.39 6.00 -7.03
N VAL A 181 8.21 4.72 -7.38
CA VAL A 181 7.29 4.30 -8.44
C VAL A 181 5.85 4.67 -8.13
N PHE A 182 5.40 4.47 -6.89
CA PHE A 182 4.05 4.86 -6.48
C PHE A 182 3.86 6.38 -6.52
N ALA A 183 4.86 7.16 -6.13
CA ALA A 183 4.83 8.61 -6.26
C ALA A 183 4.70 9.05 -7.73
N TRP A 184 5.45 8.43 -8.64
CA TRP A 184 5.32 8.69 -10.08
C TRP A 184 3.96 8.29 -10.65
N LEU A 185 3.38 7.17 -10.23
CA LEU A 185 2.02 6.77 -10.62
C LEU A 185 1.00 7.83 -10.21
N VAL A 186 1.13 8.41 -9.01
CA VAL A 186 0.25 9.49 -8.55
C VAL A 186 0.41 10.75 -9.41
N VAL A 187 1.64 11.13 -9.75
CA VAL A 187 1.89 12.27 -10.64
C VAL A 187 1.27 12.05 -12.03
N TRP A 188 1.49 10.89 -12.62
CA TRP A 188 1.01 10.60 -13.97
C TRP A 188 -0.51 10.48 -14.06
N THR A 189 -1.13 9.86 -13.06
CA THR A 189 -2.58 9.61 -13.09
C THR A 189 -3.40 10.69 -12.36
N GLY A 190 -2.72 11.64 -11.71
CA GLY A 190 -3.36 12.71 -10.96
C GLY A 190 -4.20 12.21 -9.79
N GLY A 191 -3.82 11.10 -9.14
CA GLY A 191 -4.52 10.57 -7.97
C GLY A 191 -3.95 9.28 -7.43
N LEU A 192 -4.40 8.90 -6.24
CA LEU A 192 -3.88 7.78 -5.45
C LEU A 192 -4.32 6.41 -5.96
N GLU A 193 -5.28 6.32 -6.88
CA GLU A 193 -5.95 5.05 -7.21
C GLU A 193 -4.99 4.01 -7.78
N ALA A 194 -4.09 4.42 -8.67
CA ALA A 194 -3.13 3.50 -9.28
C ALA A 194 -2.10 3.00 -8.26
N SER A 195 -1.59 3.89 -7.41
CA SER A 195 -0.63 3.50 -6.37
C SER A 195 -1.28 2.63 -5.31
N ILE A 196 -2.47 2.96 -4.81
CA ILE A 196 -3.24 2.12 -3.87
C ILE A 196 -3.46 0.72 -4.47
N ALA A 197 -3.88 0.64 -5.73
CA ALA A 197 -4.19 -0.63 -6.38
C ALA A 197 -2.96 -1.54 -6.51
N VAL A 198 -1.84 -0.99 -7.03
CA VAL A 198 -0.60 -1.77 -7.21
C VAL A 198 -0.03 -2.18 -5.86
N HIS A 199 -0.03 -1.27 -4.88
CA HIS A 199 0.46 -1.53 -3.53
C HIS A 199 -0.36 -2.65 -2.85
N ALA A 200 -1.68 -2.56 -2.86
CA ALA A 200 -2.56 -3.55 -2.27
C ALA A 200 -2.38 -4.94 -2.91
N VAL A 201 -2.35 -5.01 -4.25
CA VAL A 201 -2.17 -6.28 -4.97
C VAL A 201 -0.81 -6.89 -4.67
N LYS A 202 0.26 -6.09 -4.67
CA LYS A 202 1.61 -6.54 -4.30
C LYS A 202 1.63 -7.14 -2.90
N ASN A 203 1.10 -6.45 -1.90
CA ASN A 203 1.09 -6.94 -0.52
C ASN A 203 0.27 -8.23 -0.36
N VAL A 204 -0.92 -8.30 -0.95
CA VAL A 204 -1.74 -9.53 -0.96
C VAL A 204 -1.01 -10.68 -1.64
N SER A 205 -0.31 -10.42 -2.75
CA SER A 205 0.43 -11.44 -3.51
C SER A 205 1.63 -12.01 -2.76
N VAL A 206 2.15 -11.32 -1.77
CA VAL A 206 3.21 -11.80 -0.87
C VAL A 206 2.62 -12.53 0.34
N LEU A 207 1.60 -11.95 0.97
CA LEU A 207 1.05 -12.47 2.23
C LEU A 207 0.23 -13.75 2.05
N VAL A 208 -0.48 -13.93 0.92
CA VAL A 208 -1.32 -15.12 0.70
C VAL A 208 -0.47 -16.39 0.56
N PRO A 209 0.57 -16.47 -0.28
CA PRO A 209 1.46 -17.64 -0.30
C PRO A 209 2.18 -17.87 1.03
N ALA A 210 2.62 -16.80 1.69
CA ALA A 210 3.29 -16.90 2.98
C ALA A 210 2.38 -17.53 4.05
N ALA A 211 1.10 -17.17 4.08
CA ALA A 211 0.12 -17.78 4.99
C ALA A 211 -0.08 -19.28 4.69
N LEU A 212 -0.14 -19.66 3.41
CA LEU A 212 -0.29 -21.06 3.01
C LEU A 212 0.92 -21.91 3.36
N LEU A 213 2.11 -21.32 3.38
CA LEU A 213 3.36 -21.97 3.79
C LEU A 213 3.59 -21.95 5.30
N GLY A 214 2.90 -21.06 6.03
CA GLY A 214 3.09 -20.83 7.46
C GLY A 214 4.40 -20.08 7.78
N ASN A 215 4.83 -19.18 6.88
CA ASN A 215 6.04 -18.36 7.02
C ASN A 215 5.73 -16.85 6.82
N VAL A 216 4.63 -16.40 7.38
CA VAL A 216 4.19 -14.99 7.28
C VAL A 216 5.22 -14.03 7.89
N GLU A 217 5.85 -14.41 8.98
CA GLU A 217 6.87 -13.61 9.65
C GLU A 217 8.06 -13.36 8.74
N ASP A 218 8.58 -14.42 8.09
CA ASP A 218 9.67 -14.32 7.11
C ASP A 218 9.31 -13.45 5.89
N ALA A 219 8.03 -13.37 5.54
CA ALA A 219 7.58 -12.53 4.44
C ALA A 219 7.51 -11.04 4.82
N ILE A 220 7.33 -10.73 6.10
CA ILE A 220 7.25 -9.36 6.62
C ILE A 220 8.62 -8.87 7.06
N ASP A 221 9.36 -9.67 7.80
CA ASP A 221 10.71 -9.36 8.28
C ASP A 221 11.66 -10.57 8.09
N PRO A 222 12.19 -10.77 6.87
CA PRO A 222 13.03 -11.91 6.58
C PRO A 222 14.36 -11.84 7.34
N GLY A 223 14.63 -12.83 8.13
CA GLY A 223 15.90 -12.98 8.88
C GLY A 223 17.12 -13.10 7.97
N SER A 224 16.96 -13.68 6.76
CA SER A 224 17.97 -13.69 5.71
C SER A 224 17.47 -12.95 4.48
N VAL A 225 18.15 -11.86 4.12
CA VAL A 225 17.73 -10.98 3.02
C VAL A 225 18.34 -11.46 1.71
N THR A 226 17.48 -11.74 0.74
CA THR A 226 17.88 -12.00 -0.65
C THR A 226 17.46 -10.83 -1.55
N TRP A 227 18.09 -10.70 -2.72
CA TRP A 227 17.72 -9.72 -3.75
C TRP A 227 16.48 -10.11 -4.56
N VAL A 228 15.95 -11.33 -4.33
CA VAL A 228 14.82 -11.87 -5.10
C VAL A 228 13.58 -10.97 -5.05
N PRO A 229 13.10 -10.50 -3.88
CA PRO A 229 11.94 -9.59 -3.84
C PRO A 229 12.15 -8.33 -4.66
N PHE A 230 13.31 -7.68 -4.52
CA PHE A 230 13.66 -6.48 -5.29
C PHE A 230 13.64 -6.74 -6.81
N VAL A 231 14.27 -7.82 -7.27
CA VAL A 231 14.31 -8.16 -8.71
C VAL A 231 12.91 -8.48 -9.23
N VAL A 232 12.12 -9.22 -8.46
CA VAL A 232 10.73 -9.54 -8.81
C VAL A 232 9.91 -8.26 -8.94
N ASP A 233 10.00 -7.35 -7.99
CA ASP A 233 9.26 -6.09 -8.02
C ASP A 233 9.71 -5.20 -9.20
N VAL A 234 11.01 -5.13 -9.50
CA VAL A 234 11.51 -4.44 -10.71
C VAL A 234 10.85 -5.00 -11.97
N VAL A 235 10.83 -6.33 -12.13
CA VAL A 235 10.25 -6.99 -13.32
C VAL A 235 8.75 -6.72 -13.41
N LEU A 236 8.00 -6.97 -12.36
CA LEU A 236 6.54 -6.83 -12.37
C LEU A 236 6.11 -5.37 -12.54
N LEU A 237 6.79 -4.43 -11.88
CA LEU A 237 6.52 -3.00 -12.04
C LEU A 237 6.88 -2.50 -13.44
N SER A 238 7.94 -3.04 -14.07
CA SER A 238 8.29 -2.69 -15.45
C SER A 238 7.21 -3.07 -16.48
N ILE A 239 6.31 -3.97 -16.13
CA ILE A 239 5.14 -4.35 -16.93
C ILE A 239 3.89 -3.56 -16.51
N ALA A 240 3.60 -3.54 -15.20
CA ALA A 240 2.38 -2.93 -14.67
C ALA A 240 2.32 -1.41 -14.90
N VAL A 241 3.43 -0.71 -14.64
CA VAL A 241 3.47 0.76 -14.71
C VAL A 241 3.26 1.28 -16.12
N PRO A 242 3.98 0.80 -17.18
CA PRO A 242 3.71 1.22 -18.56
C PRO A 242 2.30 0.87 -19.03
N TRP A 243 1.75 -0.29 -18.61
CA TRP A 243 0.38 -0.66 -18.96
C TRP A 243 -0.65 0.29 -18.35
N ILE A 244 -0.51 0.62 -17.06
CA ILE A 244 -1.37 1.58 -16.37
C ILE A 244 -1.24 2.97 -17.02
N ALA A 245 -0.02 3.44 -17.30
CA ALA A 245 0.23 4.72 -17.95
C ALA A 245 -0.41 4.77 -19.36
N TYR A 246 -0.25 3.72 -20.15
CA TYR A 246 -0.87 3.62 -21.47
C TYR A 246 -2.41 3.71 -21.40
N ARG A 247 -3.02 2.96 -20.47
CA ARG A 247 -4.48 2.98 -20.26
C ARG A 247 -4.96 4.33 -19.77
N TRP A 248 -4.19 4.99 -18.91
CA TRP A 248 -4.48 6.34 -18.46
C TRP A 248 -4.47 7.35 -19.61
N HIS A 249 -3.45 7.39 -20.42
CA HIS A 249 -3.37 8.29 -21.57
C HIS A 249 -4.51 8.06 -22.58
N ARG A 250 -4.92 6.82 -22.81
CA ARG A 250 -6.11 6.55 -23.64
C ARG A 250 -7.38 7.10 -23.02
N ARG A 251 -7.53 6.98 -21.70
CA ARG A 251 -8.69 7.49 -20.97
C ARG A 251 -8.76 9.03 -21.01
N GLU A 252 -7.64 9.71 -20.80
CA GLU A 252 -7.58 11.17 -20.87
C GLU A 252 -7.99 11.69 -22.26
N ARG A 253 -7.55 11.06 -23.34
CA ARG A 253 -7.96 11.42 -24.69
C ARG A 253 -9.46 11.29 -24.92
N GLN A 254 -10.13 10.37 -24.23
CA GLN A 254 -11.58 10.17 -24.36
C GLN A 254 -12.40 11.15 -23.54
N ILE A 255 -11.87 11.61 -22.38
CA ILE A 255 -12.60 12.47 -21.43
C ILE A 255 -12.31 13.96 -21.70
N GLY A 256 -11.25 14.27 -22.45
CA GLY A 256 -10.69 15.60 -22.60
C GLY A 256 -9.87 16.05 -21.38
N PRO A 257 -8.98 17.05 -21.52
CA PRO A 257 -8.22 17.56 -20.41
C PRO A 257 -9.18 18.05 -19.33
N ALA A 258 -8.93 17.72 -18.07
CA ALA A 258 -9.60 18.35 -16.95
C ALA A 258 -9.28 19.86 -17.05
N GLY A 259 -10.23 20.66 -17.48
CA GLY A 259 -10.04 22.09 -17.56
C GLY A 259 -9.53 22.64 -16.25
N PRO A 260 -8.69 23.70 -16.26
CA PRO A 260 -8.17 24.30 -15.05
C PRO A 260 -9.34 24.77 -14.20
N SER A 261 -9.63 24.07 -13.12
CA SER A 261 -10.59 24.51 -12.09
C SER A 261 -9.94 25.48 -11.10
N TYR A 262 -9.13 26.39 -11.61
CA TYR A 262 -8.77 27.56 -10.82
C TYR A 262 -9.88 28.62 -11.00
N PRO A 263 -10.53 29.05 -9.92
CA PRO A 263 -11.32 30.24 -10.02
C PRO A 263 -10.37 31.37 -10.46
N THR A 264 -10.59 31.91 -11.64
CA THR A 264 -10.05 33.23 -11.97
C THR A 264 -10.55 34.18 -10.89
N THR A 265 -9.66 34.66 -10.03
CA THR A 265 -9.96 35.76 -9.12
C THR A 265 -10.53 36.91 -9.95
N PRO A 266 -11.74 37.40 -9.67
CA PRO A 266 -12.14 38.68 -10.20
C PRO A 266 -11.20 39.73 -9.62
N GLY A 267 -10.65 40.58 -10.48
CA GLY A 267 -9.81 41.71 -10.15
C GLY A 267 -10.49 42.70 -9.23
#